data_0f399699cf0336edb82b126c847a749e
#
_entry.id   0f399699cf0336edb82b126c847a749e
#
_cell.length_a   1.000
_cell.length_b   1.000
_cell.length_c   1.000
_cell.angle_alpha   90.00
_cell.angle_beta   90.00
_cell.angle_gamma   90.00
#
_symmetry.space_group_name_H-M   'P 1'
#
loop_
_entity.id
_entity.type
_entity.pdbx_description
1 polymer ?
#
loop_
_entity_poly.entity_id
_entity_poly.type
_entity_poly.pdbx_seq_one_letter_code
_entity_poly.pdbx_strand_id
1 'polypeptide(L)'
;SACLVGSEMCIRDSCYPNLLSENTGTNEEPVWEYKSTVSDEVKEGELYYNNGFWDTYHTTWAAYSLLTPEKYEEMLNGLVEHYNDGEWVPRWVAPGGTNSMVGTSSDIIFGDAAAKGADFEIENAYKSALKNASVANVENLTLGGRAELTTSIFRGYTTNSTGEGFSWSMEGYINDYGISQMAQRLADEALAAGDEEAAQTYLDEVEYYRNRALNYVNLFDGSSDDPTEKSVSYTHLTLPTT
;
A
#
# COMPACT_ATOMS: atom_id res chain seq x y z
N SER A 1 -35.58 -7.12 15.15
CA SER A 1 -34.38 -6.30 15.46
C SER A 1 -33.19 -7.12 15.97
N ALA A 2 -33.44 -8.22 16.73
CA ALA A 2 -32.35 -9.10 17.21
C ALA A 2 -31.59 -9.83 16.07
N CYS A 3 -32.22 -10.10 14.95
CA CYS A 3 -31.59 -10.71 13.77
C CYS A 3 -30.66 -9.75 13.02
N LEU A 4 -30.96 -8.44 13.03
CA LEU A 4 -30.11 -7.43 12.40
C LEU A 4 -28.83 -7.20 13.20
N VAL A 5 -28.90 -7.14 14.52
CA VAL A 5 -27.72 -7.01 15.40
C VAL A 5 -26.79 -8.22 15.27
N GLY A 6 -27.36 -9.43 15.15
CA GLY A 6 -26.55 -10.64 14.93
C GLY A 6 -25.89 -10.68 13.54
N SER A 7 -26.54 -10.16 12.50
CA SER A 7 -25.96 -10.10 11.16
C SER A 7 -24.89 -9.02 11.04
N GLU A 8 -25.03 -7.86 11.70
CA GLU A 8 -24.01 -6.83 11.76
C GLU A 8 -22.75 -7.33 12.49
N MET A 9 -22.90 -8.02 13.62
CA MET A 9 -21.77 -8.67 14.30
C MET A 9 -21.08 -9.72 13.42
N CYS A 10 -21.86 -10.61 12.77
CA CYS A 10 -21.28 -11.61 11.87
C CYS A 10 -20.56 -10.98 10.66
N ILE A 11 -21.08 -9.91 10.09
CA ILE A 11 -20.43 -9.18 8.99
C ILE A 11 -19.14 -8.54 9.50
N ARG A 12 -19.18 -7.90 10.66
CA ARG A 12 -17.99 -7.26 11.26
C ARG A 12 -16.90 -8.26 11.60
N ASP A 13 -17.25 -9.40 12.17
CA ASP A 13 -16.30 -10.45 12.56
C ASP A 13 -15.80 -11.28 11.37
N SER A 14 -16.48 -11.18 10.22
CA SER A 14 -16.10 -11.87 8.97
C SER A 14 -15.40 -10.93 7.97
N CYS A 15 -15.40 -9.63 8.22
CA CYS A 15 -14.68 -8.67 7.39
C CYS A 15 -13.20 -8.74 7.71
N TYR A 16 -12.37 -8.88 6.69
CA TYR A 16 -10.96 -8.59 6.86
C TYR A 16 -10.56 -7.23 6.28
N PRO A 17 -9.53 -6.66 6.88
CA PRO A 17 -8.63 -7.26 7.90
C PRO A 17 -9.30 -7.44 9.26
N ASN A 18 -8.72 -8.32 10.09
CA ASN A 18 -9.15 -8.57 11.46
C ASN A 18 -8.25 -7.82 12.46
N LEU A 19 -8.82 -7.39 13.58
CA LEU A 19 -8.05 -6.82 14.69
C LEU A 19 -7.28 -7.93 15.42
N LEU A 20 -5.96 -7.77 15.56
CA LEU A 20 -5.10 -8.67 16.32
C LEU A 20 -5.04 -8.28 17.80
N SER A 21 -5.14 -6.98 18.08
CA SER A 21 -4.98 -6.43 19.43
C SER A 21 -6.12 -6.86 20.36
N GLU A 22 -5.79 -7.02 21.62
CA GLU A 22 -6.73 -7.29 22.70
C GLU A 22 -6.88 -6.06 23.58
N ASN A 23 -8.09 -5.82 24.08
CA ASN A 23 -8.33 -4.75 25.05
C ASN A 23 -7.93 -5.24 26.44
N THR A 24 -6.85 -4.72 26.97
CA THR A 24 -6.33 -5.00 28.34
C THR A 24 -6.82 -3.98 29.36
N GLY A 25 -7.45 -2.89 28.93
CA GLY A 25 -8.09 -1.88 29.76
C GLY A 25 -9.54 -2.22 30.14
N THR A 26 -10.34 -1.19 30.35
CA THR A 26 -11.78 -1.32 30.60
C THR A 26 -12.58 -0.95 29.35
N ASN A 27 -13.90 -1.17 29.37
CA ASN A 27 -14.78 -0.72 28.28
C ASN A 27 -14.89 0.81 28.21
N GLU A 28 -14.65 1.51 29.33
CA GLU A 28 -14.71 2.98 29.41
C GLU A 28 -13.36 3.63 29.07
N GLU A 29 -12.27 2.92 29.37
CA GLU A 29 -10.88 3.34 29.08
C GLU A 29 -10.17 2.13 28.43
N PRO A 30 -10.37 1.89 27.12
CA PRO A 30 -9.75 0.77 26.42
C PRO A 30 -8.25 1.02 26.25
N VAL A 31 -7.45 0.01 26.53
CA VAL A 31 -6.03 -0.07 26.22
C VAL A 31 -5.83 -1.24 25.29
N TRP A 32 -5.51 -0.94 24.03
CA TRP A 32 -5.29 -1.97 23.04
C TRP A 32 -3.83 -2.38 23.01
N GLU A 33 -3.57 -3.67 23.12
CA GLU A 33 -2.22 -4.23 23.09
C GLU A 33 -2.17 -5.41 22.12
N TYR A 34 -1.04 -5.56 21.46
CA TYR A 34 -0.77 -6.70 20.59
C TYR A 34 0.64 -7.23 20.82
N LYS A 35 0.82 -8.51 20.48
CA LYS A 35 2.17 -9.08 20.43
C LYS A 35 2.75 -8.79 19.05
N SER A 36 3.87 -8.03 19.01
CA SER A 36 4.58 -7.71 17.78
C SER A 36 4.96 -8.99 17.03
N THR A 37 4.69 -8.99 15.72
CA THR A 37 5.09 -10.10 14.83
C THR A 37 6.53 -9.98 14.34
N VAL A 38 7.22 -8.89 14.69
CA VAL A 38 8.60 -8.58 14.31
C VAL A 38 9.55 -8.73 15.47
N SER A 39 9.24 -8.12 16.65
CA SER A 39 10.13 -8.10 17.81
C SER A 39 9.76 -9.10 18.92
N ASP A 40 8.60 -9.75 18.83
CA ASP A 40 8.04 -10.65 19.85
C ASP A 40 7.69 -9.94 21.19
N GLU A 41 7.72 -8.61 21.23
CA GLU A 41 7.35 -7.80 22.38
C GLU A 41 5.85 -7.45 22.36
N VAL A 42 5.29 -7.15 23.53
CA VAL A 42 3.93 -6.58 23.63
C VAL A 42 4.02 -5.08 23.46
N LYS A 43 3.21 -4.54 22.57
CA LYS A 43 3.12 -3.11 22.22
C LYS A 43 1.69 -2.61 22.33
N GLU A 44 1.53 -1.33 22.65
CA GLU A 44 0.25 -0.65 22.62
C GLU A 44 -0.09 -0.27 21.16
N GLY A 45 -1.34 -0.42 20.78
CA GLY A 45 -1.87 -0.05 19.46
C GLY A 45 -2.93 -1.02 18.96
N GLU A 46 -3.59 -0.64 17.89
CA GLU A 46 -4.57 -1.47 17.18
C GLU A 46 -3.93 -2.03 15.89
N LEU A 47 -3.41 -3.26 15.96
CA LEU A 47 -2.82 -3.93 14.80
C LEU A 47 -3.87 -4.76 14.07
N TYR A 48 -4.03 -4.51 12.77
CA TYR A 48 -4.91 -5.29 11.89
C TYR A 48 -4.10 -6.27 11.04
N TYR A 49 -4.63 -7.48 10.85
CA TYR A 49 -3.99 -8.55 10.11
C TYR A 49 -4.99 -9.29 9.20
N ASN A 50 -4.56 -10.37 8.57
CA ASN A 50 -5.36 -11.18 7.65
C ASN A 50 -5.82 -10.37 6.44
N ASN A 51 -4.87 -9.72 5.76
CA ASN A 51 -5.14 -8.95 4.56
C ASN A 51 -4.12 -9.23 3.47
N GLY A 52 -4.59 -9.62 2.30
CA GLY A 52 -3.86 -9.62 1.05
C GLY A 52 -4.10 -8.30 0.32
N PHE A 53 -3.13 -7.40 0.36
CA PHE A 53 -3.35 -6.06 -0.20
C PHE A 53 -3.62 -6.11 -1.71
N TRP A 54 -2.92 -6.97 -2.44
CA TRP A 54 -3.13 -7.16 -3.88
C TRP A 54 -4.55 -7.66 -4.20
N ASP A 55 -5.12 -8.52 -3.35
CA ASP A 55 -6.46 -9.08 -3.54
C ASP A 55 -7.57 -8.05 -3.25
N THR A 56 -7.30 -7.08 -2.39
CA THR A 56 -8.34 -6.22 -1.78
C THR A 56 -8.34 -4.78 -2.27
N TYR A 57 -7.24 -4.27 -2.83
CA TYR A 57 -7.14 -2.84 -3.16
C TYR A 57 -8.10 -2.38 -4.26
N HIS A 58 -8.42 -3.25 -5.24
CA HIS A 58 -9.28 -2.87 -6.36
C HIS A 58 -10.74 -2.60 -5.96
N THR A 59 -11.26 -3.31 -4.99
CA THR A 59 -12.71 -3.30 -4.69
C THR A 59 -13.03 -3.20 -3.21
N THR A 60 -12.41 -4.02 -2.37
CA THR A 60 -12.79 -4.16 -0.96
C THR A 60 -12.57 -2.85 -0.19
N TRP A 61 -11.42 -2.23 -0.33
CA TRP A 61 -11.10 -0.97 0.36
C TRP A 61 -11.95 0.18 -0.15
N ALA A 62 -12.25 0.23 -1.46
CA ALA A 62 -13.18 1.18 -2.02
C ALA A 62 -14.61 0.99 -1.47
N ALA A 63 -15.04 -0.26 -1.25
CA ALA A 63 -16.33 -0.55 -0.65
C ALA A 63 -16.38 -0.13 0.84
N TYR A 64 -15.31 -0.37 1.60
CA TYR A 64 -15.24 0.05 3.01
C TYR A 64 -15.33 1.56 3.18
N SER A 65 -14.67 2.34 2.33
CA SER A 65 -14.76 3.80 2.38
C SER A 65 -16.19 4.34 2.18
N LEU A 66 -17.04 3.59 1.48
CA LEU A 66 -18.43 3.98 1.21
C LEU A 66 -19.42 3.42 2.24
N LEU A 67 -19.21 2.19 2.69
CA LEU A 67 -20.19 1.45 3.49
C LEU A 67 -19.94 1.57 4.99
N THR A 68 -18.67 1.71 5.39
CA THR A 68 -18.24 1.73 6.80
C THR A 68 -17.08 2.69 7.01
N PRO A 69 -17.26 4.02 6.75
CA PRO A 69 -16.17 4.99 6.73
C PRO A 69 -15.40 5.05 8.06
N GLU A 70 -16.07 5.04 9.20
CA GLU A 70 -15.40 5.06 10.52
C GLU A 70 -14.51 3.83 10.74
N LYS A 71 -15.02 2.64 10.38
CA LYS A 71 -14.23 1.40 10.48
C LYS A 71 -13.13 1.32 9.44
N TYR A 72 -13.33 1.93 8.29
CA TYR A 72 -12.32 2.06 7.24
C TYR A 72 -11.09 2.83 7.75
N GLU A 73 -11.29 3.98 8.39
CA GLU A 73 -10.23 4.80 8.97
C GLU A 73 -9.48 4.08 10.10
N GLU A 74 -10.20 3.41 10.97
CA GLU A 74 -9.63 2.57 12.02
C GLU A 74 -8.74 1.45 11.42
N MET A 75 -9.23 0.76 10.39
CA MET A 75 -8.46 -0.29 9.72
C MET A 75 -7.22 0.28 8.99
N LEU A 76 -7.30 1.46 8.38
CA LEU A 76 -6.15 2.12 7.76
C LEU A 76 -5.05 2.38 8.79
N ASN A 77 -5.40 2.95 9.94
CA ASN A 77 -4.46 3.18 11.04
C ASN A 77 -3.84 1.87 11.52
N GLY A 78 -4.65 0.83 11.68
CA GLY A 78 -4.16 -0.49 12.07
C GLY A 78 -3.27 -1.18 11.04
N LEU A 79 -3.32 -0.79 9.77
CA LEU A 79 -2.35 -1.23 8.75
C LEU A 79 -1.08 -0.38 8.77
N VAL A 80 -1.17 0.92 9.07
CA VAL A 80 0.00 1.78 9.29
C VAL A 80 0.79 1.30 10.50
N GLU A 81 0.13 0.72 11.50
CA GLU A 81 0.78 0.18 12.70
C GLU A 81 1.82 -0.90 12.38
N HIS A 82 1.70 -1.64 11.27
CA HIS A 82 2.79 -2.52 10.81
C HIS A 82 4.08 -1.76 10.49
N TYR A 83 3.97 -0.54 9.94
CA TYR A 83 5.13 0.31 9.71
C TYR A 83 5.72 0.83 11.02
N ASN A 84 4.88 1.24 11.96
CA ASN A 84 5.30 1.71 13.29
C ASN A 84 6.00 0.59 14.08
N ASP A 85 5.53 -0.65 13.93
CA ASP A 85 6.08 -1.82 14.60
C ASP A 85 7.40 -2.32 13.98
N GLY A 86 7.43 -2.49 12.63
CA GLY A 86 8.51 -3.16 11.92
C GLY A 86 9.15 -2.35 10.80
N GLU A 87 8.86 -1.07 10.70
CA GLU A 87 9.36 -0.14 9.66
C GLU A 87 8.96 -0.50 8.22
N TRP A 88 8.06 -1.46 8.03
CA TRP A 88 7.52 -1.87 6.74
C TRP A 88 6.05 -2.24 6.87
N VAL A 89 5.25 -1.94 5.86
CA VAL A 89 3.96 -2.59 5.69
C VAL A 89 4.17 -3.80 4.78
N PRO A 90 3.97 -5.03 5.29
CA PRO A 90 4.14 -6.23 4.48
C PRO A 90 3.14 -6.29 3.33
N ARG A 91 3.49 -7.00 2.25
CA ARG A 91 2.59 -7.18 1.09
C ARG A 91 1.37 -8.04 1.39
N TRP A 92 1.50 -8.89 2.39
CA TRP A 92 0.45 -9.73 2.93
C TRP A 92 0.69 -9.94 4.42
N VAL A 93 -0.36 -9.89 5.24
CA VAL A 93 -0.28 -10.02 6.71
C VAL A 93 -1.18 -11.15 7.21
N ALA A 94 -0.59 -12.17 7.94
CA ALA A 94 -1.32 -13.36 8.39
C ALA A 94 -0.69 -14.09 9.60
N PRO A 95 -0.65 -13.60 10.81
CA PRO A 95 -0.63 -12.22 11.28
C PRO A 95 0.66 -11.48 10.97
N GLY A 96 1.79 -12.17 10.84
CA GLY A 96 3.07 -11.60 10.41
C GLY A 96 3.16 -11.43 8.91
N GLY A 97 4.22 -10.77 8.46
CA GLY A 97 4.46 -10.54 7.04
C GLY A 97 4.65 -11.84 6.25
N THR A 98 4.06 -11.90 5.07
CA THR A 98 4.18 -13.04 4.15
C THR A 98 4.61 -12.54 2.77
N ASN A 99 5.61 -13.21 2.19
CA ASN A 99 6.08 -12.94 0.84
C ASN A 99 5.11 -13.58 -0.18
N SER A 100 3.99 -12.94 -0.42
CA SER A 100 2.95 -13.41 -1.35
C SER A 100 2.50 -12.28 -2.25
N MET A 101 2.10 -12.60 -3.48
CA MET A 101 1.70 -11.67 -4.53
C MET A 101 2.80 -10.68 -4.91
N VAL A 102 2.50 -9.82 -5.87
CA VAL A 102 3.40 -8.79 -6.40
C VAL A 102 2.92 -7.40 -5.99
N GLY A 103 3.78 -6.39 -6.10
CA GLY A 103 3.45 -5.02 -5.75
C GLY A 103 3.47 -4.72 -4.26
N THR A 104 3.32 -3.46 -3.92
CA THR A 104 3.19 -2.94 -2.56
C THR A 104 1.85 -2.21 -2.44
N SER A 105 0.76 -2.98 -2.58
CA SER A 105 -0.59 -2.42 -2.81
C SER A 105 -1.18 -1.68 -1.60
N SER A 106 -0.52 -1.71 -0.43
CA SER A 106 -0.79 -0.76 0.65
C SER A 106 -0.60 0.68 0.19
N ASP A 107 0.38 0.95 -0.69
CA ASP A 107 0.69 2.30 -1.17
C ASP A 107 -0.50 2.91 -1.91
N ILE A 108 -1.19 2.13 -2.76
CA ILE A 108 -2.39 2.62 -3.46
C ILE A 108 -3.63 2.66 -2.56
N ILE A 109 -3.76 1.76 -1.57
CA ILE A 109 -4.84 1.81 -0.59
C ILE A 109 -4.77 3.13 0.20
N PHE A 110 -3.59 3.47 0.71
CA PHE A 110 -3.37 4.74 1.42
C PHE A 110 -3.50 5.95 0.50
N GLY A 111 -3.06 5.84 -0.75
CA GLY A 111 -3.23 6.89 -1.77
C GLY A 111 -4.70 7.16 -2.10
N ASP A 112 -5.51 6.13 -2.26
CA ASP A 112 -6.96 6.24 -2.47
C ASP A 112 -7.66 6.86 -1.23
N ALA A 113 -7.25 6.44 -0.04
CA ALA A 113 -7.72 7.01 1.22
C ALA A 113 -7.39 8.50 1.34
N ALA A 114 -6.17 8.88 1.03
CA ALA A 114 -5.73 10.28 1.02
C ALA A 114 -6.55 11.12 0.03
N ALA A 115 -6.76 10.62 -1.20
CA ALA A 115 -7.55 11.30 -2.22
C ALA A 115 -9.02 11.46 -1.84
N LYS A 116 -9.57 10.54 -1.03
CA LYS A 116 -10.95 10.59 -0.51
C LYS A 116 -11.09 11.44 0.75
N GLY A 117 -9.99 11.91 1.34
CA GLY A 117 -9.99 12.74 2.54
C GLY A 117 -10.23 11.94 3.83
N ALA A 118 -9.93 10.64 3.86
CA ALA A 118 -10.03 9.83 5.06
C ALA A 118 -9.09 10.33 6.16
N ASP A 119 -9.48 10.16 7.43
CA ASP A 119 -8.68 10.54 8.59
C ASP A 119 -7.85 9.35 9.07
N PHE A 120 -6.53 9.41 8.83
CA PHE A 120 -5.57 8.37 9.22
C PHE A 120 -4.15 8.93 9.33
N GLU A 121 -3.23 8.16 9.89
CA GLU A 121 -1.81 8.53 10.03
C GLU A 121 -1.09 8.62 8.68
N ILE A 122 -1.46 9.61 7.87
CA ILE A 122 -0.98 9.77 6.50
C ILE A 122 0.54 9.94 6.41
N GLU A 123 1.19 10.60 7.37
CA GLU A 123 2.64 10.81 7.34
C GLU A 123 3.40 9.48 7.42
N ASN A 124 3.00 8.57 8.31
CA ASN A 124 3.65 7.27 8.45
C ASN A 124 3.29 6.34 7.29
N ALA A 125 2.05 6.40 6.79
CA ALA A 125 1.65 5.72 5.56
C ALA A 125 2.51 6.17 4.37
N TYR A 126 2.73 7.48 4.23
CA TYR A 126 3.56 8.06 3.18
C TYR A 126 5.03 7.63 3.31
N LYS A 127 5.62 7.71 4.51
CA LYS A 127 6.99 7.23 4.77
C LYS A 127 7.16 5.75 4.43
N SER A 128 6.16 4.92 4.78
CA SER A 128 6.12 3.50 4.41
C SER A 128 6.14 3.29 2.90
N ALA A 129 5.31 4.03 2.17
CA ALA A 129 5.22 3.94 0.72
C ALA A 129 6.48 4.46 0.01
N LEU A 130 7.08 5.56 0.49
CA LEU A 130 8.39 6.04 0.03
C LEU A 130 9.47 4.98 0.24
N LYS A 131 9.48 4.31 1.39
CA LYS A 131 10.43 3.24 1.70
C LYS A 131 10.23 2.06 0.73
N ASN A 132 8.99 1.63 0.49
CA ASN A 132 8.67 0.61 -0.51
C ASN A 132 9.20 0.96 -1.91
N ALA A 133 9.11 2.22 -2.30
CA ALA A 133 9.43 2.71 -3.65
C ALA A 133 10.92 3.05 -3.86
N SER A 134 11.71 3.21 -2.78
CA SER A 134 13.07 3.74 -2.86
C SER A 134 14.13 2.93 -2.11
N VAL A 135 13.74 2.09 -1.14
CA VAL A 135 14.66 1.29 -0.33
C VAL A 135 14.56 -0.17 -0.73
N ALA A 136 15.66 -0.73 -1.25
CA ALA A 136 15.72 -2.13 -1.62
C ALA A 136 15.78 -3.03 -0.37
N ASN A 137 14.75 -3.84 -0.17
CA ASN A 137 14.74 -4.88 0.86
C ASN A 137 15.23 -6.20 0.27
N VAL A 138 16.56 -6.33 0.14
CA VAL A 138 17.18 -7.51 -0.51
C VAL A 138 17.26 -8.71 0.42
N GLU A 139 17.15 -8.53 1.72
CA GLU A 139 17.34 -9.58 2.72
C GLU A 139 16.03 -10.30 3.04
N ASN A 140 14.93 -9.57 3.14
CA ASN A 140 13.68 -10.15 3.61
C ASN A 140 12.43 -9.46 3.02
N LEU A 141 12.04 -9.86 1.82
CA LEU A 141 10.79 -9.37 1.19
C LEU A 141 9.50 -9.77 1.93
N THR A 142 9.56 -10.62 2.96
CA THR A 142 8.39 -10.90 3.80
C THR A 142 7.98 -9.69 4.63
N LEU A 143 8.93 -8.82 4.95
CA LEU A 143 8.66 -7.60 5.70
C LEU A 143 8.06 -6.49 4.84
N GLY A 144 8.31 -6.48 3.54
CA GLY A 144 7.82 -5.46 2.63
C GLY A 144 8.82 -5.12 1.52
N GLY A 145 8.52 -4.08 0.76
CA GLY A 145 9.38 -3.60 -0.32
C GLY A 145 9.13 -4.27 -1.67
N ARG A 146 9.73 -3.72 -2.73
CA ARG A 146 9.58 -4.15 -4.13
C ARG A 146 10.73 -5.06 -4.53
N ALA A 147 10.42 -6.09 -5.32
CA ALA A 147 11.43 -6.97 -5.89
C ALA A 147 12.34 -6.21 -6.90
N GLU A 148 13.60 -6.58 -6.96
CA GLU A 148 14.62 -6.03 -7.88
C GLU A 148 14.79 -4.49 -7.83
N LEU A 149 14.40 -3.84 -6.75
CA LEU A 149 14.41 -2.37 -6.67
C LEU A 149 15.80 -1.75 -6.90
N THR A 150 16.88 -2.45 -6.56
CA THR A 150 18.27 -2.01 -6.79
C THR A 150 18.57 -1.63 -8.24
N THR A 151 17.85 -2.22 -9.18
CA THR A 151 18.02 -1.98 -10.62
C THR A 151 16.78 -1.41 -11.27
N SER A 152 15.59 -1.83 -10.85
CA SER A 152 14.32 -1.40 -11.46
C SER A 152 14.05 0.09 -11.26
N ILE A 153 14.51 0.68 -10.16
CA ILE A 153 14.37 2.12 -9.91
C ILE A 153 15.06 2.98 -10.98
N PHE A 154 16.17 2.50 -11.55
CA PHE A 154 16.91 3.21 -12.60
C PHE A 154 16.45 2.85 -14.01
N ARG A 155 15.92 1.64 -14.18
CA ARG A 155 15.41 1.16 -15.48
C ARG A 155 13.98 1.62 -15.76
N GLY A 156 13.24 1.93 -14.70
CA GLY A 156 11.80 2.21 -14.77
C GLY A 156 10.92 0.96 -14.88
N TYR A 157 11.49 -0.25 -14.80
CA TYR A 157 10.77 -1.52 -14.83
C TYR A 157 11.56 -2.65 -14.14
N THR A 158 10.85 -3.68 -13.69
CA THR A 158 11.41 -4.93 -13.16
C THR A 158 11.60 -5.93 -14.30
N THR A 159 12.77 -6.58 -14.37
CA THR A 159 13.09 -7.49 -15.46
C THR A 159 12.42 -8.85 -15.32
N ASN A 160 12.35 -9.61 -16.41
CA ASN A 160 11.83 -10.99 -16.40
C ASN A 160 12.74 -12.02 -15.68
N SER A 161 13.96 -11.62 -15.31
CA SER A 161 14.84 -12.42 -14.46
C SER A 161 14.33 -12.53 -13.01
N THR A 162 13.46 -11.61 -12.64
CA THR A 162 12.76 -11.60 -11.36
C THR A 162 11.39 -12.25 -11.54
N GLY A 163 11.11 -13.42 -11.36
CA GLY A 163 9.80 -14.03 -11.57
C GLY A 163 8.65 -13.01 -11.48
N GLU A 164 7.72 -13.03 -12.42
CA GLU A 164 6.60 -12.07 -12.54
C GLU A 164 7.01 -10.59 -12.75
N GLY A 165 8.19 -10.34 -13.34
CA GLY A 165 8.75 -8.98 -13.51
C GLY A 165 7.82 -7.97 -14.16
N PHE A 166 7.01 -8.42 -15.15
CA PHE A 166 5.97 -7.57 -15.75
C PHE A 166 4.92 -7.15 -14.73
N SER A 167 4.38 -8.09 -13.95
CA SER A 167 3.38 -7.81 -12.92
C SER A 167 3.95 -6.89 -11.84
N TRP A 168 5.20 -7.12 -11.41
CA TRP A 168 5.90 -6.21 -10.49
C TRP A 168 5.99 -4.78 -11.01
N SER A 169 6.24 -4.62 -12.32
CA SER A 169 6.31 -3.30 -12.95
C SER A 169 4.96 -2.63 -12.97
N MET A 170 3.91 -3.33 -13.43
CA MET A 170 2.56 -2.77 -13.55
C MET A 170 2.00 -2.37 -12.18
N GLU A 171 2.13 -3.23 -11.17
CA GLU A 171 1.72 -2.91 -9.80
C GLU A 171 2.57 -1.75 -9.24
N GLY A 172 3.88 -1.73 -9.51
CA GLY A 172 4.77 -0.65 -9.10
C GLY A 172 4.31 0.72 -9.61
N TYR A 173 3.81 0.81 -10.84
CA TYR A 173 3.29 2.06 -11.40
C TYR A 173 1.98 2.52 -10.74
N ILE A 174 1.08 1.58 -10.44
CA ILE A 174 -0.14 1.86 -9.68
C ILE A 174 0.21 2.35 -8.28
N ASN A 175 1.16 1.69 -7.63
CA ASN A 175 1.62 2.07 -6.29
C ASN A 175 2.31 3.45 -6.29
N ASP A 176 3.11 3.77 -7.31
CA ASP A 176 3.70 5.11 -7.47
C ASP A 176 2.63 6.19 -7.63
N TYR A 177 1.54 5.90 -8.35
CA TYR A 177 0.41 6.82 -8.41
C TYR A 177 -0.23 7.03 -7.03
N GLY A 178 -0.36 5.97 -6.22
CA GLY A 178 -0.84 6.07 -4.83
C GLY A 178 0.04 7.00 -3.97
N ILE A 179 1.37 6.87 -4.09
CA ILE A 179 2.31 7.77 -3.41
C ILE A 179 2.06 9.22 -3.80
N SER A 180 1.85 9.49 -5.10
CA SER A 180 1.58 10.85 -5.57
C SER A 180 0.29 11.46 -4.99
N GLN A 181 -0.73 10.64 -4.67
CA GLN A 181 -1.97 11.11 -4.05
C GLN A 181 -1.76 11.47 -2.57
N MET A 182 -0.98 10.69 -1.83
CA MET A 182 -0.60 11.03 -0.45
C MET A 182 0.25 12.30 -0.41
N ALA A 183 1.25 12.42 -1.30
CA ALA A 183 2.07 13.63 -1.42
C ALA A 183 1.22 14.87 -1.72
N GLN A 184 0.21 14.75 -2.62
CA GLN A 184 -0.70 15.85 -2.94
C GLN A 184 -1.48 16.30 -1.70
N ARG A 185 -2.02 15.36 -0.92
CA ARG A 185 -2.73 15.68 0.33
C ARG A 185 -1.83 16.38 1.33
N LEU A 186 -0.61 15.89 1.54
CA LEU A 186 0.37 16.50 2.44
C LEU A 186 0.80 17.90 1.97
N ALA A 187 0.91 18.13 0.65
CA ALA A 187 1.15 19.45 0.08
C ALA A 187 0.01 20.43 0.40
N ASP A 188 -1.24 19.96 0.22
CA ASP A 188 -2.43 20.79 0.50
C ASP A 188 -2.53 21.14 2.00
N GLU A 189 -2.20 20.20 2.88
CA GLU A 189 -2.16 20.41 4.33
C GLU A 189 -1.04 21.40 4.73
N ALA A 190 0.15 21.27 4.15
CA ALA A 190 1.27 22.20 4.38
C ALA A 190 0.94 23.61 3.90
N LEU A 191 0.30 23.76 2.72
CA LEU A 191 -0.18 25.07 2.23
C LEU A 191 -1.21 25.67 3.17
N ALA A 192 -2.14 24.87 3.66
CA ALA A 192 -3.15 25.34 4.63
C ALA A 192 -2.52 25.78 5.95
N ALA A 193 -1.42 25.18 6.36
CA ALA A 193 -0.62 25.56 7.53
C ALA A 193 0.32 26.76 7.28
N GLY A 194 0.48 27.20 6.02
CA GLY A 194 1.37 28.29 5.63
C GLY A 194 2.84 27.89 5.50
N ASP A 195 3.13 26.58 5.40
CA ASP A 195 4.47 26.04 5.18
C ASP A 195 4.72 25.80 3.68
N GLU A 196 5.10 26.88 2.99
CA GLU A 196 5.34 26.85 1.55
C GLU A 196 6.55 25.97 1.16
N GLU A 197 7.56 25.84 2.04
CA GLU A 197 8.76 25.03 1.78
C GLU A 197 8.43 23.54 1.81
N ALA A 198 7.70 23.09 2.83
CA ALA A 198 7.23 21.72 2.91
C ALA A 198 6.27 21.39 1.76
N ALA A 199 5.34 22.31 1.45
CA ALA A 199 4.41 22.14 0.35
C ALA A 199 5.13 21.97 -1.00
N GLN A 200 6.14 22.77 -1.29
CA GLN A 200 6.91 22.66 -2.53
C GLN A 200 7.63 21.31 -2.62
N THR A 201 8.20 20.84 -1.51
CA THR A 201 8.84 19.52 -1.44
C THR A 201 7.87 18.41 -1.82
N TYR A 202 6.66 18.40 -1.25
CA TYR A 202 5.63 17.42 -1.57
C TYR A 202 5.14 17.56 -3.02
N LEU A 203 5.01 18.77 -3.56
CA LEU A 203 4.61 18.98 -4.96
C LEU A 203 5.65 18.44 -5.95
N ASP A 204 6.94 18.57 -5.65
CA ASP A 204 8.01 17.99 -6.46
C ASP A 204 7.91 16.45 -6.44
N GLU A 205 7.57 15.85 -5.30
CA GLU A 205 7.33 14.40 -5.18
C GLU A 205 6.06 13.96 -5.89
N VAL A 206 4.99 14.77 -5.91
CA VAL A 206 3.80 14.52 -6.73
C VAL A 206 4.18 14.38 -8.20
N GLU A 207 4.96 15.32 -8.73
CA GLU A 207 5.40 15.29 -10.13
C GLU A 207 6.28 14.07 -10.40
N TYR A 208 7.25 13.80 -9.53
CA TYR A 208 8.16 12.67 -9.65
C TYR A 208 7.43 11.33 -9.70
N TYR A 209 6.53 11.06 -8.74
CA TYR A 209 5.82 9.78 -8.69
C TYR A 209 4.74 9.63 -9.76
N ARG A 210 4.09 10.71 -10.19
CA ARG A 210 3.20 10.69 -11.36
C ARG A 210 3.97 10.33 -12.64
N ASN A 211 5.16 10.90 -12.83
CA ASN A 211 6.01 10.59 -13.98
C ASN A 211 6.49 9.13 -13.93
N ARG A 212 6.83 8.60 -12.77
CA ARG A 212 7.17 7.18 -12.62
C ARG A 212 5.98 6.27 -12.94
N ALA A 213 4.79 6.61 -12.50
CA ALA A 213 3.57 5.86 -12.79
C ALA A 213 3.29 5.76 -14.30
N LEU A 214 3.68 6.76 -15.08
CA LEU A 214 3.50 6.76 -16.54
C LEU A 214 4.48 5.83 -17.29
N ASN A 215 5.47 5.25 -16.63
CA ASN A 215 6.41 4.31 -17.26
C ASN A 215 5.74 3.04 -17.80
N TYR A 216 4.49 2.76 -17.43
CA TYR A 216 3.72 1.63 -17.97
C TYR A 216 3.67 1.65 -19.50
N VAL A 217 3.67 2.82 -20.13
CA VAL A 217 3.63 2.96 -21.60
C VAL A 217 4.86 2.34 -22.28
N ASN A 218 5.99 2.24 -21.57
CA ASN A 218 7.23 1.67 -22.07
C ASN A 218 7.20 0.13 -22.11
N LEU A 219 6.20 -0.50 -21.50
CA LEU A 219 6.02 -1.96 -21.51
C LEU A 219 5.14 -2.44 -22.67
N PHE A 220 4.56 -1.54 -23.46
CA PHE A 220 3.77 -1.90 -24.62
C PHE A 220 4.65 -2.05 -25.86
N ASP A 221 4.48 -3.15 -26.58
CA ASP A 221 5.10 -3.33 -27.89
C ASP A 221 4.36 -2.49 -28.93
N GLY A 222 4.99 -1.40 -29.39
CA GLY A 222 4.47 -0.54 -30.44
C GLY A 222 4.89 -0.97 -31.85
N SER A 223 5.64 -2.06 -32.00
CA SER A 223 6.21 -2.48 -33.29
C SER A 223 5.22 -3.18 -34.23
N SER A 224 4.10 -3.69 -33.70
CA SER A 224 3.06 -4.32 -34.52
C SER A 224 2.09 -3.29 -35.09
N ASP A 225 1.84 -3.37 -36.40
CA ASP A 225 0.80 -2.59 -37.09
C ASP A 225 -0.62 -3.14 -36.83
N ASP A 226 -0.73 -4.37 -36.30
CA ASP A 226 -2.02 -4.98 -35.94
C ASP A 226 -2.48 -4.46 -34.58
N PRO A 227 -3.67 -3.81 -34.49
CA PRO A 227 -4.22 -3.31 -33.25
C PRO A 227 -4.45 -4.42 -32.20
N THR A 228 -4.62 -5.68 -32.64
CA THR A 228 -4.84 -6.83 -31.75
C THR A 228 -3.53 -7.38 -31.19
N GLU A 229 -2.40 -7.09 -31.82
CA GLU A 229 -1.06 -7.48 -31.40
C GLU A 229 -0.35 -6.40 -30.57
N LYS A 230 -0.90 -5.19 -30.50
CA LYS A 230 -0.40 -4.09 -29.62
C LYS A 230 -0.68 -4.35 -28.14
N SER A 231 -1.18 -5.51 -27.80
CA SER A 231 -1.34 -5.92 -26.42
C SER A 231 0.03 -6.21 -25.78
N VAL A 232 0.13 -5.96 -24.51
CA VAL A 232 1.31 -6.28 -23.71
C VAL A 232 1.70 -7.74 -23.92
N SER A 233 2.80 -7.98 -24.62
CA SER A 233 3.28 -9.34 -24.84
C SER A 233 4.17 -9.76 -23.69
N TYR A 234 3.71 -10.69 -22.87
CA TYR A 234 4.49 -11.39 -21.84
C TYR A 234 5.79 -12.00 -22.38
N THR A 235 5.81 -12.30 -23.68
CA THR A 235 6.85 -13.09 -24.32
C THR A 235 7.97 -12.25 -24.96
N HIS A 236 7.82 -10.93 -25.06
CA HIS A 236 8.74 -10.07 -25.82
C HIS A 236 9.47 -9.01 -24.99
N LEU A 237 9.32 -9.00 -23.66
CA LEU A 237 10.14 -8.15 -22.78
C LEU A 237 11.58 -8.69 -22.61
N THR A 238 12.14 -9.30 -23.62
CA THR A 238 13.58 -9.30 -23.82
C THR A 238 13.95 -7.99 -24.48
N LEU A 239 13.99 -6.91 -23.69
CA LEU A 239 14.63 -5.68 -24.17
C LEU A 239 16.06 -6.02 -24.56
N PRO A 240 16.55 -5.52 -25.73
CA PRO A 240 17.90 -5.80 -26.15
C PRO A 240 18.87 -5.35 -25.06
N THR A 241 19.67 -6.28 -24.57
CA THR A 241 20.83 -5.97 -23.75
C THR A 241 21.86 -5.29 -24.69
N THR A 242 21.85 -3.98 -24.69
CA THR A 242 22.99 -3.19 -25.24
C THR A 242 23.82 -2.68 -24.08
#